data_dc2b3a70e2b76ba5455e1d9c1f809c67
#
_entry.id   dc2b3a70e2b76ba5455e1d9c1f809c67
#
_cell.length_a   1.000
_cell.length_b   1.000
_cell.length_c   1.000
_cell.angle_alpha   90.00
_cell.angle_beta   90.00
_cell.angle_gamma   90.00
#
_symmetry.space_group_name_H-M   'P 1'
#
loop_
_entity.id
_entity.type
_entity.pdbx_description
1 polymer ?
#
loop_
_entity_poly.entity_id
_entity_poly.type
_entity_poly.pdbx_seq_one_letter_code
_entity_poly.pdbx_strand_id
1 'polypeptide(L)'
;MSAFRLSGGRMKMGGVPLLILTTVGARSGHTRKVPLTWFPDNPAAADRRLVVASLAGAANHPNWFYNLAHNPDKVWIEVGRRTLKVRPETLTGAERHEAYRRVVAAYPGYGGYEQKTDRLIPVVRLTAE
;
A
#
# COMPACT_ATOMS: atom_id res chain seq x y z
N MET A 1 -3.77 2.24 -16.72
CA MET A 1 -2.35 2.15 -16.32
C MET A 1 -1.39 2.85 -17.29
N SER A 2 -1.74 2.97 -18.57
CA SER A 2 -0.89 3.66 -19.56
C SER A 2 -0.58 5.10 -19.15
N ALA A 3 -1.58 5.84 -18.63
CA ALA A 3 -1.37 7.22 -18.23
C ALA A 3 -0.34 7.35 -17.10
N PHE A 4 -0.35 6.40 -16.14
CA PHE A 4 0.63 6.38 -15.08
C PHE A 4 2.04 6.19 -15.62
N ARG A 5 2.21 5.24 -16.56
CA ARG A 5 3.53 4.95 -17.14
C ARG A 5 4.03 6.09 -18.03
N LEU A 6 3.13 6.71 -18.78
CA LEU A 6 3.49 7.85 -19.65
C LEU A 6 3.95 9.05 -18.82
N SER A 7 3.39 9.24 -17.64
CA SER A 7 3.80 10.32 -16.75
C SER A 7 5.07 9.97 -15.96
N GLY A 8 5.63 8.78 -16.16
CA GLY A 8 6.82 8.33 -15.43
C GLY A 8 6.52 8.00 -13.98
N GLY A 9 5.29 7.66 -13.66
CA GLY A 9 4.89 7.31 -12.32
C GLY A 9 4.66 8.49 -11.39
N ARG A 10 4.57 9.69 -11.95
CA ARG A 10 4.35 10.91 -11.15
C ARG A 10 2.87 11.22 -10.93
N MET A 11 2.00 10.36 -11.44
CA MET A 11 0.56 10.56 -11.29
C MET A 11 0.17 10.55 -9.83
N LYS A 12 -0.76 11.42 -9.47
CA LYS A 12 -1.31 11.53 -8.13
C LYS A 12 -2.82 11.44 -8.17
N MET A 13 -3.40 10.98 -7.08
CA MET A 13 -4.83 11.00 -6.87
C MET A 13 -5.12 11.81 -5.62
N GLY A 14 -5.88 12.91 -5.77
CA GLY A 14 -6.17 13.81 -4.64
C GLY A 14 -4.91 14.41 -4.01
N GLY A 15 -3.86 14.63 -4.81
CA GLY A 15 -2.60 15.16 -4.33
C GLY A 15 -1.67 14.16 -3.68
N VAL A 16 -2.06 12.89 -3.63
CA VAL A 16 -1.27 11.82 -2.99
C VAL A 16 -0.63 10.96 -4.07
N PRO A 17 0.67 10.58 -3.90
CA PRO A 17 1.37 9.81 -4.92
C PRO A 17 0.84 8.37 -5.03
N LEU A 18 0.91 7.82 -6.23
CA LEU A 18 0.51 6.44 -6.53
C LEU A 18 1.71 5.57 -6.83
N LEU A 19 1.57 4.29 -6.53
CA LEU A 19 2.46 3.23 -7.01
C LEU A 19 1.62 2.14 -7.65
N ILE A 20 2.27 1.25 -8.41
CA ILE A 20 1.62 0.03 -8.88
C ILE A 20 2.19 -1.13 -8.06
N LEU A 21 1.32 -1.79 -7.31
CA LEU A 21 1.70 -2.97 -6.53
C LEU A 21 1.49 -4.23 -7.37
N THR A 22 2.53 -5.05 -7.48
CA THR A 22 2.45 -6.35 -8.13
C THR A 22 2.55 -7.44 -7.08
N THR A 23 1.54 -8.31 -7.05
CA THR A 23 1.49 -9.47 -6.17
C THR A 23 1.19 -10.73 -6.97
N VAL A 24 1.35 -11.90 -6.34
CA VAL A 24 0.97 -13.17 -6.93
C VAL A 24 -0.28 -13.67 -6.23
N GLY A 25 -1.30 -14.02 -7.01
CA GLY A 25 -2.58 -14.46 -6.47
C GLY A 25 -2.44 -15.64 -5.54
N ALA A 26 -3.05 -15.56 -4.36
CA ALA A 26 -2.95 -16.57 -3.32
C ALA A 26 -3.49 -17.94 -3.78
N ARG A 27 -4.52 -17.92 -4.63
CA ARG A 27 -5.16 -19.14 -5.13
C ARG A 27 -4.72 -19.50 -6.54
N SER A 28 -4.62 -18.50 -7.43
CA SER A 28 -4.37 -18.73 -8.86
C SER A 28 -2.90 -18.86 -9.21
N GLY A 29 -2.01 -18.25 -8.40
CA GLY A 29 -0.61 -18.11 -8.74
C GLY A 29 -0.32 -17.11 -9.85
N HIS A 30 -1.34 -16.40 -10.32
CA HIS A 30 -1.18 -15.42 -11.38
C HIS A 30 -0.75 -14.07 -10.83
N THR A 31 0.05 -13.35 -11.60
CA THR A 31 0.48 -12.00 -11.28
C THR A 31 -0.72 -11.04 -11.33
N ARG A 32 -0.83 -10.19 -10.30
CA ARG A 32 -1.90 -9.17 -10.19
C ARG A 32 -1.27 -7.82 -9.94
N LYS A 33 -1.76 -6.79 -10.62
CA LYS A 33 -1.29 -5.42 -10.45
C LYS A 33 -2.43 -4.52 -10.04
N VAL A 34 -2.16 -3.61 -9.09
CA VAL A 34 -3.15 -2.66 -8.62
C VAL A 34 -2.48 -1.32 -8.31
N PRO A 35 -3.10 -0.19 -8.70
CA PRO A 35 -2.61 1.12 -8.28
C PRO A 35 -3.03 1.40 -6.85
N LEU A 36 -2.10 1.89 -6.05
CA LEU A 36 -2.36 2.24 -4.66
C LEU A 36 -1.73 3.59 -4.34
N THR A 37 -2.40 4.35 -3.48
CA THR A 37 -1.80 5.49 -2.82
C THR A 37 -0.77 5.00 -1.83
N TRP A 38 0.39 5.66 -1.76
CA TRP A 38 1.39 5.33 -0.74
C TRP A 38 1.76 6.56 0.07
N PHE A 39 2.28 6.31 1.27
CA PHE A 39 2.65 7.35 2.22
C PHE A 39 4.07 7.11 2.69
N PRO A 40 4.86 8.19 2.93
CA PRO A 40 6.18 8.02 3.52
C PRO A 40 6.06 7.41 4.91
N ASP A 41 6.89 6.42 5.20
CA ASP A 41 6.92 5.83 6.54
C ASP A 41 7.69 6.75 7.50
N ASN A 42 8.95 7.00 7.17
CA ASN A 42 9.81 7.87 7.95
C ASN A 42 10.62 8.70 6.96
N PRO A 43 10.65 10.03 7.11
CA PRO A 43 11.41 10.87 6.17
C PRO A 43 12.88 10.48 6.02
N ALA A 44 13.48 9.86 7.05
CA ALA A 44 14.86 9.41 7.00
C ALA A 44 15.04 8.04 6.35
N ALA A 45 13.95 7.33 6.05
CA ALA A 45 13.98 5.97 5.47
C ALA A 45 13.28 5.98 4.12
N ALA A 46 13.95 6.49 3.09
CA ALA A 46 13.38 6.66 1.76
C ALA A 46 13.06 5.32 1.06
N ASP A 47 13.64 4.21 1.53
CA ASP A 47 13.39 2.89 0.99
C ASP A 47 12.10 2.25 1.54
N ARG A 48 11.39 2.92 2.45
CA ARG A 48 10.17 2.40 3.08
C ARG A 48 8.97 3.23 2.70
N ARG A 49 7.89 2.53 2.34
CA ARG A 49 6.62 3.15 1.98
C ARG A 49 5.50 2.44 2.70
N LEU A 50 4.45 3.18 3.04
CA LEU A 50 3.25 2.62 3.68
C LEU A 50 2.12 2.54 2.66
N VAL A 51 1.38 1.44 2.69
CA VAL A 51 0.11 1.31 1.98
C VAL A 51 -0.94 0.84 2.97
N VAL A 52 -2.19 1.20 2.73
CA VAL A 52 -3.29 0.92 3.66
C VAL A 52 -4.25 -0.04 2.98
N ALA A 53 -4.53 -1.16 3.64
CA ALA A 53 -5.39 -2.21 3.11
C ALA A 53 -6.86 -1.91 3.42
N SER A 54 -7.36 -0.80 2.88
CA SER A 54 -8.76 -0.41 2.98
C SER A 54 -9.48 -0.64 1.65
N LEU A 55 -10.76 -0.95 1.72
CA LEU A 55 -11.65 -0.92 0.57
C LEU A 55 -12.71 0.13 0.87
N ALA A 56 -12.29 1.39 1.03
CA ALA A 56 -13.14 2.51 1.38
C ALA A 56 -14.02 2.22 2.62
N GLY A 57 -13.45 1.53 3.62
CA GLY A 57 -14.17 1.16 4.84
C GLY A 57 -15.01 -0.11 4.74
N ALA A 58 -14.86 -0.90 3.68
CA ALA A 58 -15.55 -2.19 3.55
C ALA A 58 -15.11 -3.18 4.64
N ALA A 59 -15.98 -4.14 4.95
CA ALA A 59 -15.73 -5.12 6.01
C ALA A 59 -14.62 -6.11 5.67
N ASN A 60 -14.34 -6.33 4.37
CA ASN A 60 -13.35 -7.29 3.91
C ASN A 60 -12.05 -6.60 3.52
N HIS A 61 -10.93 -7.32 3.68
CA HIS A 61 -9.65 -6.83 3.19
C HIS A 61 -9.59 -6.93 1.66
N PRO A 62 -8.81 -6.04 0.99
CA PRO A 62 -8.61 -6.16 -0.45
C PRO A 62 -7.81 -7.41 -0.81
N ASN A 63 -8.02 -7.92 -2.03
CA ASN A 63 -7.36 -9.15 -2.46
C ASN A 63 -5.84 -9.06 -2.43
N TRP A 64 -5.27 -7.89 -2.76
CA TRP A 64 -3.82 -7.75 -2.75
C TRP A 64 -3.21 -7.98 -1.37
N PHE A 65 -3.96 -7.69 -0.31
CA PHE A 65 -3.49 -7.91 1.06
C PHE A 65 -3.29 -9.41 1.32
N TYR A 66 -4.28 -10.23 0.93
CA TYR A 66 -4.16 -11.68 1.06
C TYR A 66 -3.05 -12.23 0.19
N ASN A 67 -2.89 -11.69 -1.02
CA ASN A 67 -1.86 -12.13 -1.96
C ASN A 67 -0.46 -11.91 -1.39
N LEU A 68 -0.17 -10.73 -0.87
CA LEU A 68 1.16 -10.46 -0.31
C LEU A 68 1.40 -11.23 0.99
N ALA A 69 0.36 -11.50 1.75
CA ALA A 69 0.49 -12.30 2.97
C ALA A 69 0.82 -13.76 2.63
N HIS A 70 0.26 -14.27 1.54
CA HIS A 70 0.48 -15.65 1.11
C HIS A 70 1.83 -15.82 0.39
N ASN A 71 2.23 -14.85 -0.42
CA ASN A 71 3.48 -14.88 -1.19
C ASN A 71 4.33 -13.64 -0.88
N PRO A 72 4.85 -13.50 0.35
CA PRO A 72 5.57 -12.28 0.75
C PRO A 72 6.92 -12.09 0.05
N ASP A 73 7.45 -13.14 -0.54
CA ASP A 73 8.70 -13.10 -1.32
C ASP A 73 8.49 -12.73 -2.78
N LYS A 74 7.24 -12.49 -3.19
CA LYS A 74 6.88 -12.20 -4.58
C LYS A 74 6.06 -10.93 -4.65
N VAL A 75 6.66 -9.81 -4.21
CA VAL A 75 6.01 -8.50 -4.18
C VAL A 75 6.94 -7.47 -4.81
N TRP A 76 6.40 -6.70 -5.76
CA TRP A 76 7.13 -5.64 -6.45
C TRP A 76 6.29 -4.38 -6.48
N ILE A 77 6.96 -3.23 -6.60
CA ILE A 77 6.28 -1.96 -6.82
C ILE A 77 6.90 -1.23 -8.00
N GLU A 78 6.07 -0.49 -8.72
CA GLU A 78 6.52 0.45 -9.75
C GLU A 78 6.30 1.86 -9.21
N VAL A 79 7.38 2.59 -9.01
CA VAL A 79 7.35 3.97 -8.51
C VAL A 79 8.22 4.81 -9.44
N GLY A 80 7.63 5.85 -10.02
CA GLY A 80 8.31 6.59 -11.06
C GLY A 80 8.57 5.66 -12.23
N ARG A 81 9.82 5.57 -12.67
CA ARG A 81 10.23 4.69 -13.76
C ARG A 81 10.97 3.46 -13.25
N ARG A 82 10.91 3.22 -11.95
CA ARG A 82 11.66 2.14 -11.32
C ARG A 82 10.72 1.02 -10.91
N THR A 83 11.16 -0.21 -11.12
CA THR A 83 10.52 -1.39 -10.55
C THR A 83 11.41 -1.89 -9.43
N LEU A 84 10.85 -1.99 -8.24
CA LEU A 84 11.59 -2.39 -7.04
C LEU A 84 10.95 -3.64 -6.46
N LYS A 85 11.80 -4.61 -6.11
CA LYS A 85 11.35 -5.72 -5.29
C LYS A 85 11.28 -5.23 -3.85
N VAL A 86 10.20 -5.57 -3.15
CA VAL A 86 9.98 -5.10 -1.78
C VAL A 86 9.65 -6.25 -0.86
N ARG A 87 9.95 -6.03 0.42
CA ARG A 87 9.54 -6.93 1.49
C ARG A 87 8.37 -6.32 2.23
N PRO A 88 7.18 -6.98 2.23
CA PRO A 88 6.03 -6.48 2.96
C PRO A 88 6.09 -6.85 4.43
N GLU A 89 5.60 -5.94 5.26
CA GLU A 89 5.48 -6.17 6.69
C GLU A 89 4.16 -5.56 7.16
N THR A 90 3.24 -6.38 7.67
CA THR A 90 2.01 -5.88 8.25
C THR A 90 2.31 -5.39 9.66
N LEU A 91 2.09 -4.10 9.89
CA LEU A 91 2.40 -3.49 11.17
C LEU A 91 1.33 -3.83 12.20
N THR A 92 1.75 -3.94 13.47
CA THR A 92 0.85 -4.29 14.57
C THR A 92 1.11 -3.38 15.77
N GLY A 93 0.15 -3.33 16.69
CA GLY A 93 0.29 -2.64 17.96
C GLY A 93 0.60 -1.15 17.83
N ALA A 94 1.48 -0.65 18.65
CA ALA A 94 1.85 0.76 18.68
C ALA A 94 2.47 1.23 17.36
N GLU A 95 3.25 0.38 16.71
CA GLU A 95 3.88 0.69 15.45
C GLU A 95 2.82 0.93 14.36
N ARG A 96 1.79 0.08 14.32
CA ARG A 96 0.66 0.26 13.41
C ARG A 96 -0.09 1.56 13.70
N HIS A 97 -0.35 1.85 14.98
CA HIS A 97 -1.04 3.07 15.36
C HIS A 97 -0.30 4.33 14.94
N GLU A 98 1.01 4.37 15.15
CA GLU A 98 1.81 5.51 14.73
C GLU A 98 1.82 5.68 13.22
N ALA A 99 1.97 4.59 12.50
CA ALA A 99 1.96 4.62 11.04
C ALA A 99 0.62 5.12 10.51
N TYR A 100 -0.49 4.64 11.07
CA TYR A 100 -1.81 5.08 10.66
C TYR A 100 -2.04 6.57 10.96
N ARG A 101 -1.52 7.06 12.07
CA ARG A 101 -1.59 8.49 12.40
C ARG A 101 -0.86 9.33 11.36
N ARG A 102 0.28 8.87 10.85
CA ARG A 102 0.99 9.56 9.76
C ARG A 102 0.16 9.57 8.48
N VAL A 103 -0.52 8.47 8.17
CA VAL A 103 -1.39 8.38 7.00
C VAL A 103 -2.54 9.38 7.13
N VAL A 104 -3.21 9.42 8.28
CA VAL A 104 -4.33 10.34 8.51
C VAL A 104 -3.85 11.80 8.49
N ALA A 105 -2.66 12.08 9.01
CA ALA A 105 -2.09 13.43 8.98
C ALA A 105 -1.84 13.88 7.53
N ALA A 106 -1.41 12.96 6.67
CA ALA A 106 -1.17 13.27 5.26
C ALA A 106 -2.47 13.33 4.46
N TYR A 107 -3.46 12.51 4.82
CA TYR A 107 -4.74 12.44 4.10
C TYR A 107 -5.87 12.13 5.10
N PRO A 108 -6.52 13.18 5.65
CA PRO A 108 -7.51 13.00 6.72
C PRO A 108 -8.69 12.09 6.41
N GLY A 109 -9.01 11.90 5.13
CA GLY A 109 -10.10 11.02 4.72
C GLY A 109 -9.93 9.57 5.19
N TYR A 110 -8.70 9.13 5.42
CA TYR A 110 -8.46 7.77 5.91
C TYR A 110 -8.92 7.56 7.35
N GLY A 111 -9.00 8.63 8.15
CA GLY A 111 -9.53 8.53 9.50
C GLY A 111 -10.98 8.08 9.55
N GLY A 112 -11.77 8.45 8.52
CA GLY A 112 -13.18 8.05 8.43
C GLY A 112 -13.39 6.57 8.11
N TYR A 113 -12.40 5.91 7.53
CA TYR A 113 -12.54 4.49 7.18
C TYR A 113 -12.63 3.59 8.39
N GLU A 114 -11.91 3.88 9.44
CA GLU A 114 -11.99 3.10 10.68
C GLU A 114 -13.35 3.21 11.36
N GLN A 115 -14.05 4.32 11.14
CA GLN A 115 -15.38 4.53 11.70
C GLN A 115 -16.47 3.79 10.93
N LYS A 116 -16.17 3.33 9.71
CA LYS A 116 -17.13 2.66 8.84
C LYS A 116 -17.07 1.15 8.94
N THR A 117 -16.11 0.59 9.65
CA THR A 117 -15.93 -0.84 9.75
C THR A 117 -15.42 -1.22 11.13
N ASP A 118 -15.80 -2.40 11.59
CA ASP A 118 -15.34 -2.96 12.85
C ASP A 118 -13.95 -3.61 12.72
N ARG A 119 -13.50 -3.89 11.51
CA ARG A 119 -12.19 -4.50 11.33
C ARG A 119 -11.07 -3.47 11.52
N LEU A 120 -9.94 -3.94 12.03
CA LEU A 120 -8.74 -3.14 12.07
C LEU A 120 -8.15 -3.08 10.65
N ILE A 121 -8.04 -1.88 10.11
CA ILE A 121 -7.50 -1.70 8.75
C ILE A 121 -5.99 -1.90 8.78
N PRO A 122 -5.45 -2.89 8.05
CA PRO A 122 -4.00 -3.13 8.06
C PRO A 122 -3.22 -1.99 7.43
N VAL A 123 -2.08 -1.70 8.02
CA VAL A 123 -1.07 -0.82 7.43
C VAL A 123 0.13 -1.70 7.10
N VAL A 124 0.55 -1.68 5.84
CA VAL A 124 1.65 -2.51 5.36
C VAL A 124 2.84 -1.64 5.02
N ARG A 125 4.00 -1.98 5.59
CA ARG A 125 5.26 -1.35 5.22
C ARG A 125 5.89 -2.14 4.08
N LEU A 126 6.23 -1.44 3.02
CA LEU A 126 6.94 -2.00 1.88
C LEU A 126 8.37 -1.47 1.90
N THR A 127 9.32 -2.35 2.15
CA THR A 127 10.74 -1.97 2.22
C THR A 127 11.45 -2.47 0.96
N ALA A 128 12.08 -1.55 0.22
CA ALA A 128 12.84 -1.91 -0.98
C ALA A 128 14.04 -2.78 -0.59
N GLU A 129 14.23 -3.85 -1.34
CA GLU A 129 15.37 -4.77 -1.14
C GLU A 129 16.62 -4.32 -1.88
#